data_cd31cad10b988fe823710e4acb1cabaa
#
_entry.id   cd31cad10b988fe823710e4acb1cabaa
#
_cell.length_a   1.000
_cell.length_b   1.000
_cell.length_c   1.000
_cell.angle_alpha   90.00
_cell.angle_beta   90.00
_cell.angle_gamma   90.00
#
_symmetry.space_group_name_H-M   'P 1'
#
loop_
_entity.id
_entity.type
_entity.pdbx_description
1 polymer ?
#
loop_
_entity_poly.entity_id
_entity_poly.type
_entity_poly.pdbx_seq_one_letter_code
_entity_poly.pdbx_strand_id
1 'polypeptide(L)'
;MTRVVIQRFLRGGAVPMLSLVLLAAVAVFWLLLGDRIAGASALQSMAFQLPELGILSLAMMVTLLSGGLNLSIIATANLCALTMAYVLTTQVPAVHGLMWGGWQVIAIFAGMGVALVVGLINGFVIAYLGVSPILATLGTMTMCKGLSIGLTRGNVISGFPEGIVFLGNGTLAGVPVALLIFLALCVPIAVLLNKSPFGHKIYMLGSSEKATRYSGVDTRRVLLGVYVLSSSLAMVAALVMMARFNSANAAYGESYLLVTILAAVLGGVDPFGGFGKVGGLVMALILLQVISSAFNLLDFSPFLTVAIWGVLIIGVTAIGVVLESRGISRR
;
A
#
# COMPACT_ATOMS: atom_id res chain seq x y z
N MET A 1 -34.71 16.38 11.33
CA MET A 1 -33.90 15.25 11.86
C MET A 1 -32.74 14.89 10.94
N THR A 2 -32.90 14.84 9.65
CA THR A 2 -31.88 14.43 8.65
C THR A 2 -30.62 15.33 8.61
N ARG A 3 -30.74 16.65 8.72
CA ARG A 3 -29.59 17.58 8.70
C ARG A 3 -28.67 17.45 9.91
N VAL A 4 -29.19 17.15 11.10
CA VAL A 4 -28.39 16.96 12.33
C VAL A 4 -27.63 15.65 12.32
N VAL A 5 -28.23 14.59 11.78
CA VAL A 5 -27.58 13.29 11.62
C VAL A 5 -26.44 13.38 10.61
N ILE A 6 -26.65 14.03 9.46
CA ILE A 6 -25.62 14.25 8.44
C ILE A 6 -24.48 15.11 8.99
N GLN A 7 -24.76 16.17 9.75
CA GLN A 7 -23.72 16.99 10.37
C GLN A 7 -22.93 16.25 11.47
N ARG A 8 -23.57 15.37 12.21
CA ARG A 8 -22.90 14.53 13.22
C ARG A 8 -22.03 13.45 12.58
N PHE A 9 -22.44 12.92 11.41
CA PHE A 9 -21.68 11.97 10.60
C PHE A 9 -20.45 12.63 9.95
N LEU A 10 -20.60 13.84 9.42
CA LEU A 10 -19.49 14.62 8.83
C LEU A 10 -18.45 15.05 9.89
N ARG A 11 -18.85 15.17 11.16
CA ARG A 11 -17.93 15.44 12.30
C ARG A 11 -17.22 14.18 12.82
N GLY A 12 -17.66 12.99 12.45
CA GLY A 12 -17.13 11.70 12.93
C GLY A 12 -15.82 11.22 12.26
N GLY A 13 -15.28 11.95 11.27
CA GLY A 13 -14.09 11.56 10.53
C GLY A 13 -14.39 10.69 9.29
N ALA A 14 -13.33 10.27 8.58
CA ALA A 14 -13.46 9.53 7.32
C ALA A 14 -14.15 8.15 7.47
N VAL A 15 -13.92 7.44 8.58
CA VAL A 15 -14.40 6.08 8.78
C VAL A 15 -15.93 5.95 8.71
N PRO A 16 -16.76 6.73 9.47
CA PRO A 16 -18.21 6.60 9.39
C PRO A 16 -18.78 7.00 8.02
N MET A 17 -18.17 7.97 7.35
CA MET A 17 -18.58 8.34 5.99
C MET A 17 -18.29 7.23 5.00
N LEU A 18 -17.09 6.64 5.04
CA LEU A 18 -16.72 5.52 4.19
C LEU A 18 -17.54 4.28 4.46
N SER A 19 -17.91 3.99 5.73
CA SER A 19 -18.78 2.86 6.04
C SER A 19 -20.17 3.00 5.42
N LEU A 20 -20.74 4.21 5.40
CA LEU A 20 -22.03 4.47 4.74
C LEU A 20 -21.92 4.32 3.21
N VAL A 21 -20.86 4.85 2.62
CA VAL A 21 -20.59 4.70 1.17
C VAL A 21 -20.36 3.23 0.81
N LEU A 22 -19.64 2.48 1.65
CA LEU A 22 -19.42 1.04 1.47
C LEU A 22 -20.74 0.26 1.52
N LEU A 23 -21.60 0.54 2.51
CA LEU A 23 -22.91 -0.10 2.60
C LEU A 23 -23.79 0.22 1.39
N ALA A 24 -23.79 1.48 0.94
CA ALA A 24 -24.50 1.88 -0.27
C ALA A 24 -23.95 1.18 -1.53
N ALA A 25 -22.63 1.11 -1.68
CA ALA A 25 -22.00 0.41 -2.79
C ALA A 25 -22.32 -1.09 -2.80
N VAL A 26 -22.20 -1.74 -1.65
CA VAL A 26 -22.57 -3.16 -1.50
C VAL A 26 -24.04 -3.38 -1.83
N ALA A 27 -24.96 -2.53 -1.35
CA ALA A 27 -26.38 -2.64 -1.65
C ALA A 27 -26.67 -2.48 -3.14
N VAL A 28 -26.07 -1.48 -3.80
CA VAL A 28 -26.23 -1.26 -5.26
C VAL A 28 -25.70 -2.44 -6.05
N PHE A 29 -24.49 -2.92 -5.76
CA PHE A 29 -23.93 -4.05 -6.47
C PHE A 29 -24.62 -5.37 -6.16
N TRP A 30 -25.16 -5.53 -4.96
CA TRP A 30 -25.99 -6.70 -4.64
C TRP A 30 -27.30 -6.71 -5.43
N LEU A 31 -27.95 -5.54 -5.61
CA LEU A 31 -29.13 -5.40 -6.45
C LEU A 31 -28.86 -5.68 -7.93
N LEU A 32 -27.66 -5.32 -8.43
CA LEU A 32 -27.28 -5.52 -9.83
C LEU A 32 -26.77 -6.94 -10.13
N LEU A 33 -26.02 -7.55 -9.21
CA LEU A 33 -25.26 -8.79 -9.42
C LEU A 33 -25.81 -9.98 -8.60
N GLY A 34 -26.71 -9.71 -7.63
CA GLY A 34 -27.26 -10.73 -6.73
C GLY A 34 -26.15 -11.48 -5.98
N ASP A 35 -26.31 -12.80 -5.90
CA ASP A 35 -25.38 -13.69 -5.17
C ASP A 35 -23.99 -13.78 -5.80
N ARG A 36 -23.79 -13.28 -7.01
CA ARG A 36 -22.47 -13.31 -7.67
C ARG A 36 -21.43 -12.48 -6.91
N ILE A 37 -21.80 -11.37 -6.28
CA ILE A 37 -20.88 -10.51 -5.52
C ILE A 37 -20.84 -10.90 -4.04
N ALA A 38 -21.93 -11.42 -3.47
CA ALA A 38 -22.03 -11.81 -2.07
C ALA A 38 -21.68 -13.29 -1.82
N GLY A 39 -21.45 -14.06 -2.86
CA GLY A 39 -21.09 -15.48 -2.78
C GLY A 39 -19.74 -15.70 -2.09
N ALA A 40 -19.58 -16.84 -1.40
CA ALA A 40 -18.35 -17.18 -0.69
C ALA A 40 -17.11 -17.14 -1.58
N SER A 41 -17.23 -17.54 -2.85
CA SER A 41 -16.15 -17.52 -3.83
C SER A 41 -15.71 -16.09 -4.19
N ALA A 42 -16.65 -15.15 -4.33
CA ALA A 42 -16.35 -13.75 -4.60
C ALA A 42 -15.67 -13.09 -3.40
N LEU A 43 -16.19 -13.31 -2.20
CA LEU A 43 -15.58 -12.81 -0.96
C LEU A 43 -14.17 -13.36 -0.75
N GLN A 44 -13.97 -14.65 -1.01
CA GLN A 44 -12.66 -15.27 -0.94
C GLN A 44 -11.71 -14.69 -1.97
N SER A 45 -12.15 -14.47 -3.21
CA SER A 45 -11.36 -13.81 -4.26
C SER A 45 -10.94 -12.40 -3.87
N MET A 46 -11.87 -11.59 -3.30
CA MET A 46 -11.56 -10.26 -2.77
C MET A 46 -10.54 -10.33 -1.65
N ALA A 47 -10.66 -11.32 -0.75
CA ALA A 47 -9.73 -11.51 0.37
C ALA A 47 -8.31 -11.90 -0.08
N PHE A 48 -8.15 -12.57 -1.22
CA PHE A 48 -6.85 -12.84 -1.82
C PHE A 48 -6.23 -11.63 -2.52
N GLN A 49 -7.03 -10.72 -3.10
CA GLN A 49 -6.55 -9.58 -3.88
C GLN A 49 -6.20 -8.35 -3.03
N LEU A 50 -6.96 -8.10 -1.97
CA LEU A 50 -6.83 -6.92 -1.12
C LEU A 50 -5.45 -6.76 -0.45
N PRO A 51 -4.75 -7.83 0.01
CA PRO A 51 -3.52 -7.69 0.79
C PRO A 51 -2.36 -7.01 0.08
N GLU A 52 -2.12 -7.32 -1.19
CA GLU A 52 -1.00 -6.75 -1.93
C GLU A 52 -1.16 -5.24 -2.12
N LEU A 53 -2.34 -4.80 -2.56
CA LEU A 53 -2.67 -3.38 -2.65
C LEU A 53 -2.71 -2.73 -1.26
N GLY A 54 -3.22 -3.44 -0.26
CA GLY A 54 -3.33 -2.97 1.12
C GLY A 54 -1.98 -2.66 1.75
N ILE A 55 -1.00 -3.54 1.63
CA ILE A 55 0.34 -3.34 2.18
C ILE A 55 1.07 -2.20 1.45
N LEU A 56 0.95 -2.13 0.12
CA LEU A 56 1.49 -1.02 -0.67
C LEU A 56 0.84 0.32 -0.28
N SER A 57 -0.46 0.31 0.02
CA SER A 57 -1.17 1.51 0.48
C SER A 57 -0.75 1.93 1.89
N LEU A 58 -0.41 0.99 2.78
CA LEU A 58 0.22 1.31 4.07
C LEU A 58 1.60 1.95 3.86
N ALA A 59 2.40 1.43 2.92
CA ALA A 59 3.70 2.01 2.57
C ALA A 59 3.58 3.45 2.05
N MET A 60 2.58 3.72 1.20
CA MET A 60 2.26 5.06 0.70
C MET A 60 1.73 5.97 1.81
N MET A 61 0.82 5.48 2.66
CA MET A 61 0.25 6.25 3.77
C MET A 61 1.32 6.81 4.70
N VAL A 62 2.32 6.00 5.07
CA VAL A 62 3.39 6.43 5.99
C VAL A 62 4.15 7.63 5.44
N THR A 63 4.44 7.67 4.13
CA THR A 63 5.10 8.79 3.49
C THR A 63 4.19 10.00 3.31
N LEU A 64 2.93 9.80 2.94
CA LEU A 64 1.94 10.87 2.86
C LEU A 64 1.76 11.59 4.20
N LEU A 65 1.68 10.85 5.31
CA LEU A 65 1.57 11.44 6.65
C LEU A 65 2.72 12.38 6.99
N SER A 66 3.92 12.17 6.45
CA SER A 66 5.07 13.06 6.62
C SER A 66 5.09 14.27 5.68
N GLY A 67 4.10 14.40 4.81
CA GLY A 67 4.05 15.45 3.77
C GLY A 67 4.85 15.10 2.52
N GLY A 68 5.25 13.82 2.33
CA GLY A 68 5.99 13.34 1.17
C GLY A 68 5.24 12.25 0.41
N LEU A 69 5.71 11.96 -0.81
CA LEU A 69 5.25 10.86 -1.64
C LEU A 69 6.41 9.90 -1.92
N ASN A 70 6.14 8.61 -1.87
CA ASN A 70 7.11 7.60 -2.30
C ASN A 70 6.63 6.93 -3.59
N LEU A 71 7.02 7.49 -4.74
CA LEU A 71 6.67 6.94 -6.05
C LEU A 71 7.46 5.66 -6.37
N SER A 72 8.54 5.38 -5.64
CA SER A 72 9.38 4.21 -5.88
C SER A 72 8.85 2.91 -5.26
N ILE A 73 7.75 2.92 -4.50
CA ILE A 73 7.26 1.74 -3.74
C ILE A 73 7.07 0.51 -4.62
N ILE A 74 6.49 0.68 -5.82
CA ILE A 74 6.23 -0.44 -6.75
C ILE A 74 7.54 -0.97 -7.35
N ALA A 75 8.41 -0.07 -7.83
CA ALA A 75 9.70 -0.47 -8.39
C ALA A 75 10.62 -1.09 -7.33
N THR A 76 10.56 -0.60 -6.09
CA THR A 76 11.24 -1.19 -4.93
C THR A 76 10.70 -2.58 -4.65
N ALA A 77 9.37 -2.76 -4.63
CA ALA A 77 8.73 -4.05 -4.44
C ALA A 77 9.17 -5.05 -5.52
N ASN A 78 9.14 -4.65 -6.79
CA ASN A 78 9.55 -5.51 -7.90
C ASN A 78 11.03 -5.89 -7.82
N LEU A 79 11.93 -4.95 -7.48
CA LEU A 79 13.35 -5.24 -7.30
C LEU A 79 13.58 -6.22 -6.13
N CYS A 80 12.87 -6.05 -5.01
CA CYS A 80 12.90 -6.98 -3.88
C CYS A 80 12.40 -8.37 -4.29
N ALA A 81 11.25 -8.44 -5.02
CA ALA A 81 10.69 -9.69 -5.52
C ALA A 81 11.67 -10.42 -6.43
N LEU A 82 12.30 -9.72 -7.38
CA LEU A 82 13.28 -10.30 -8.29
C LEU A 82 14.54 -10.78 -7.56
N THR A 83 15.01 -10.06 -6.54
CA THR A 83 16.13 -10.49 -5.71
C THR A 83 15.79 -11.76 -4.94
N MET A 84 14.61 -11.82 -4.30
CA MET A 84 14.12 -13.02 -3.63
C MET A 84 13.95 -14.18 -4.63
N ALA A 85 13.35 -13.92 -5.78
CA ALA A 85 13.12 -14.88 -6.83
C ALA A 85 14.42 -15.50 -7.34
N TYR A 86 15.45 -14.69 -7.56
CA TYR A 86 16.78 -15.17 -7.97
C TYR A 86 17.36 -16.16 -6.95
N VAL A 87 17.33 -15.84 -5.65
CA VAL A 87 17.83 -16.74 -4.60
C VAL A 87 16.99 -18.01 -4.53
N LEU A 88 15.66 -17.90 -4.61
CA LEU A 88 14.75 -19.04 -4.53
C LEU A 88 14.89 -20.01 -5.70
N THR A 89 15.16 -19.52 -6.91
CA THR A 89 15.26 -20.38 -8.10
C THR A 89 16.67 -20.92 -8.35
N THR A 90 17.72 -20.24 -7.84
CA THR A 90 19.10 -20.69 -8.05
C THR A 90 19.63 -21.57 -6.92
N GLN A 91 19.27 -21.29 -5.66
CA GLN A 91 19.86 -21.97 -4.50
C GLN A 91 18.95 -23.06 -3.93
N VAL A 92 17.62 -22.81 -3.87
CA VAL A 92 16.70 -23.76 -3.23
C VAL A 92 16.57 -25.10 -3.96
N PRO A 93 16.55 -25.18 -5.31
CA PRO A 93 16.46 -26.47 -6.01
C PRO A 93 17.65 -27.37 -5.79
N ALA A 94 18.80 -26.81 -5.41
CA ALA A 94 20.07 -27.60 -5.22
C ALA A 94 20.19 -28.19 -3.81
N VAL A 95 19.27 -27.93 -2.89
CA VAL A 95 19.39 -28.34 -1.47
C VAL A 95 18.12 -29.00 -0.95
N HIS A 96 18.28 -29.86 0.06
CA HIS A 96 17.22 -30.64 0.71
C HIS A 96 17.28 -30.48 2.24
N GLY A 97 16.17 -30.85 2.89
CA GLY A 97 16.08 -30.87 4.36
C GLY A 97 16.08 -29.48 4.99
N LEU A 98 16.81 -29.31 6.10
CA LEU A 98 16.81 -28.03 6.87
C LEU A 98 17.38 -26.86 6.04
N MET A 99 18.34 -27.10 5.16
CA MET A 99 18.91 -26.08 4.28
C MET A 99 17.90 -25.52 3.27
N TRP A 100 16.92 -26.32 2.86
CA TRP A 100 15.84 -25.88 1.99
C TRP A 100 15.02 -24.74 2.60
N GLY A 101 14.63 -24.85 3.89
CA GLY A 101 13.97 -23.77 4.63
C GLY A 101 14.91 -22.58 4.88
N GLY A 102 16.18 -22.84 5.18
CA GLY A 102 17.19 -21.80 5.42
C GLY A 102 17.36 -20.84 4.25
N TRP A 103 17.45 -21.35 3.02
CA TRP A 103 17.57 -20.52 1.83
C TRP A 103 16.32 -19.68 1.53
N GLN A 104 15.12 -20.15 1.86
CA GLN A 104 13.89 -19.34 1.77
C GLN A 104 13.95 -18.14 2.72
N VAL A 105 14.41 -18.35 3.94
CA VAL A 105 14.61 -17.26 4.93
C VAL A 105 15.69 -16.28 4.44
N ILE A 106 16.81 -16.78 3.90
CA ILE A 106 17.87 -15.95 3.32
C ILE A 106 17.32 -15.10 2.15
N ALA A 107 16.47 -15.68 1.29
CA ALA A 107 15.83 -14.93 0.21
C ALA A 107 15.00 -13.75 0.74
N ILE A 108 14.21 -13.97 1.79
CA ILE A 108 13.42 -12.92 2.43
C ILE A 108 14.32 -11.81 2.99
N PHE A 109 15.41 -12.18 3.68
CA PHE A 109 16.37 -11.21 4.20
C PHE A 109 17.13 -10.47 3.08
N ALA A 110 17.42 -11.12 1.95
CA ALA A 110 17.99 -10.45 0.79
C ALA A 110 17.06 -9.39 0.21
N GLY A 111 15.76 -9.72 0.06
CA GLY A 111 14.74 -8.74 -0.33
C GLY A 111 14.62 -7.58 0.65
N MET A 112 14.66 -7.86 1.97
CA MET A 112 14.66 -6.84 3.01
C MET A 112 15.91 -5.95 2.94
N GLY A 113 17.08 -6.54 2.65
CA GLY A 113 18.32 -5.79 2.43
C GLY A 113 18.19 -4.78 1.30
N VAL A 114 17.60 -5.18 0.16
CA VAL A 114 17.32 -4.28 -0.97
C VAL A 114 16.36 -3.16 -0.54
N ALA A 115 15.28 -3.48 0.16
CA ALA A 115 14.31 -2.48 0.63
C ALA A 115 14.96 -1.46 1.57
N LEU A 116 15.82 -1.91 2.49
CA LEU A 116 16.55 -1.03 3.39
C LEU A 116 17.51 -0.10 2.64
N VAL A 117 18.25 -0.61 1.67
CA VAL A 117 19.15 0.20 0.83
C VAL A 117 18.37 1.26 0.06
N VAL A 118 17.28 0.89 -0.61
CA VAL A 118 16.45 1.84 -1.36
C VAL A 118 15.79 2.86 -0.42
N GLY A 119 15.29 2.42 0.74
CA GLY A 119 14.71 3.31 1.75
C GLY A 119 15.72 4.30 2.32
N LEU A 120 16.95 3.86 2.58
CA LEU A 120 18.07 4.70 3.02
C LEU A 120 18.47 5.71 1.95
N ILE A 121 18.57 5.30 0.68
CA ILE A 121 18.86 6.21 -0.45
C ILE A 121 17.78 7.30 -0.52
N ASN A 122 16.51 6.94 -0.59
CA ASN A 122 15.43 7.92 -0.63
C ASN A 122 15.44 8.84 0.59
N GLY A 123 15.50 8.25 1.79
CA GLY A 123 15.53 9.02 3.04
C GLY A 123 16.73 9.96 3.13
N PHE A 124 17.92 9.53 2.69
CA PHE A 124 19.12 10.34 2.69
C PHE A 124 19.03 11.51 1.68
N VAL A 125 18.62 11.23 0.45
CA VAL A 125 18.50 12.25 -0.61
C VAL A 125 17.48 13.31 -0.23
N ILE A 126 16.35 12.91 0.37
CA ILE A 126 15.29 13.84 0.77
C ILE A 126 15.69 14.62 2.03
N ALA A 127 16.15 13.92 3.08
CA ALA A 127 16.37 14.53 4.39
C ALA A 127 17.69 15.33 4.49
N TYR A 128 18.74 14.90 3.80
CA TYR A 128 20.08 15.51 3.94
C TYR A 128 20.48 16.36 2.74
N LEU A 129 20.10 15.97 1.52
CA LEU A 129 20.39 16.77 0.32
C LEU A 129 19.27 17.78 0.01
N GLY A 130 18.08 17.66 0.67
CA GLY A 130 16.98 18.60 0.49
C GLY A 130 16.26 18.48 -0.86
N VAL A 131 16.40 17.35 -1.55
CA VAL A 131 15.69 17.09 -2.81
C VAL A 131 14.21 16.83 -2.51
N SER A 132 13.31 17.35 -3.36
CA SER A 132 11.88 17.12 -3.14
C SER A 132 11.53 15.62 -3.18
N PRO A 133 10.62 15.15 -2.33
CA PRO A 133 10.24 13.72 -2.27
C PRO A 133 9.83 13.14 -3.62
N ILE A 134 9.08 13.90 -4.41
CA ILE A 134 8.62 13.47 -5.73
C ILE A 134 9.80 13.22 -6.67
N LEU A 135 10.75 14.15 -6.76
CA LEU A 135 11.91 14.02 -7.66
C LEU A 135 12.84 12.90 -7.21
N ALA A 136 13.13 12.81 -5.91
CA ALA A 136 14.00 11.77 -5.36
C ALA A 136 13.42 10.37 -5.63
N THR A 137 12.14 10.17 -5.29
CA THR A 137 11.50 8.85 -5.44
C THR A 137 11.19 8.49 -6.89
N LEU A 138 10.94 9.46 -7.77
CA LEU A 138 10.84 9.25 -9.21
C LEU A 138 12.19 8.80 -9.81
N GLY A 139 13.29 9.44 -9.42
CA GLY A 139 14.63 9.02 -9.81
C GLY A 139 14.95 7.60 -9.33
N THR A 140 14.64 7.30 -8.07
CA THR A 140 14.83 5.95 -7.51
C THR A 140 13.92 4.91 -8.17
N MET A 141 12.68 5.27 -8.51
CA MET A 141 11.75 4.41 -9.26
C MET A 141 12.36 3.99 -10.60
N THR A 142 12.87 4.96 -11.37
CA THR A 142 13.48 4.68 -12.67
C THR A 142 14.76 3.87 -12.53
N MET A 143 15.57 4.15 -11.51
CA MET A 143 16.78 3.37 -11.18
C MET A 143 16.43 1.92 -10.84
N CYS A 144 15.52 1.68 -9.91
CA CYS A 144 15.09 0.32 -9.52
C CYS A 144 14.47 -0.43 -10.70
N LYS A 145 13.62 0.23 -11.51
CA LYS A 145 13.02 -0.37 -12.71
C LYS A 145 14.09 -0.73 -13.74
N GLY A 146 15.03 0.18 -14.00
CA GLY A 146 16.15 -0.07 -14.92
C GLY A 146 17.02 -1.24 -14.46
N LEU A 147 17.38 -1.31 -13.17
CA LEU A 147 18.12 -2.43 -12.59
C LEU A 147 17.34 -3.75 -12.72
N SER A 148 16.03 -3.74 -12.40
CA SER A 148 15.16 -4.92 -12.51
C SER A 148 15.14 -5.47 -13.93
N ILE A 149 14.95 -4.61 -14.94
CA ILE A 149 14.92 -5.00 -16.36
C ILE A 149 16.32 -5.43 -16.82
N GLY A 150 17.36 -4.71 -16.43
CA GLY A 150 18.74 -5.02 -16.82
C GLY A 150 19.20 -6.37 -16.29
N LEU A 151 18.91 -6.71 -15.03
CA LEU A 151 19.28 -7.99 -14.41
C LEU A 151 18.50 -9.18 -14.97
N THR A 152 17.22 -8.99 -15.30
CA THR A 152 16.34 -10.07 -15.79
C THR A 152 16.22 -10.13 -17.31
N ARG A 153 16.74 -9.11 -18.02
CA ARG A 153 16.49 -8.89 -19.46
C ARG A 153 15.00 -8.84 -19.79
N GLY A 154 14.18 -8.37 -18.81
CA GLY A 154 12.73 -8.32 -18.93
C GLY A 154 12.01 -9.66 -18.74
N ASN A 155 12.74 -10.75 -18.48
CA ASN A 155 12.16 -12.07 -18.28
C ASN A 155 11.45 -12.18 -16.93
N VAL A 156 10.41 -13.02 -16.91
CA VAL A 156 9.72 -13.43 -15.68
C VAL A 156 10.51 -14.55 -15.01
N ILE A 157 10.71 -14.47 -13.70
CA ILE A 157 11.25 -15.57 -12.90
C ILE A 157 10.07 -16.23 -12.18
N SER A 158 9.91 -17.55 -12.33
CA SER A 158 8.77 -18.31 -11.77
C SER A 158 9.22 -19.66 -11.22
N GLY A 159 8.29 -20.35 -10.53
CA GLY A 159 8.56 -21.68 -9.96
C GLY A 159 9.15 -21.60 -8.56
N PHE A 160 8.45 -20.96 -7.63
CA PHE A 160 8.90 -20.82 -6.25
C PHE A 160 8.55 -22.05 -5.41
N PRO A 161 9.30 -22.30 -4.31
CA PRO A 161 9.00 -23.35 -3.36
C PRO A 161 7.61 -23.25 -2.76
N GLU A 162 6.98 -24.39 -2.47
CA GLU A 162 5.62 -24.45 -1.92
C GLU A 162 5.45 -23.62 -0.64
N GLY A 163 6.47 -23.53 0.21
CA GLY A 163 6.43 -22.70 1.43
C GLY A 163 6.23 -21.21 1.13
N ILE A 164 6.85 -20.71 0.05
CA ILE A 164 6.65 -19.31 -0.40
C ILE A 164 5.26 -19.16 -1.05
N VAL A 165 4.89 -20.07 -1.95
CA VAL A 165 3.58 -20.03 -2.63
C VAL A 165 2.43 -20.10 -1.63
N PHE A 166 2.58 -20.82 -0.52
CA PHE A 166 1.61 -20.89 0.56
C PHE A 166 1.33 -19.51 1.21
N LEU A 167 2.30 -18.63 1.30
CA LEU A 167 2.10 -17.27 1.84
C LEU A 167 1.12 -16.43 1.01
N GLY A 168 1.07 -16.66 -0.31
CA GLY A 168 0.18 -15.93 -1.22
C GLY A 168 -1.15 -16.64 -1.49
N ASN A 169 -1.13 -17.96 -1.60
CA ASN A 169 -2.27 -18.78 -2.06
C ASN A 169 -2.81 -19.71 -0.98
N GLY A 170 -2.13 -19.88 0.16
CA GLY A 170 -2.57 -20.73 1.26
C GLY A 170 -3.77 -20.16 2.01
N THR A 171 -4.52 -21.05 2.64
CA THR A 171 -5.63 -20.68 3.54
C THR A 171 -5.45 -21.34 4.90
N LEU A 172 -5.73 -20.59 5.96
CA LEU A 172 -5.80 -21.09 7.35
C LEU A 172 -7.24 -20.91 7.84
N ALA A 173 -7.89 -22.01 8.17
CA ALA A 173 -9.31 -22.03 8.57
C ALA A 173 -10.24 -21.30 7.58
N GLY A 174 -9.97 -21.41 6.26
CA GLY A 174 -10.75 -20.75 5.21
C GLY A 174 -10.39 -19.29 4.94
N VAL A 175 -9.48 -18.69 5.74
CA VAL A 175 -9.00 -17.31 5.55
C VAL A 175 -7.69 -17.32 4.79
N PRO A 176 -7.50 -16.50 3.72
CA PRO A 176 -6.24 -16.38 3.01
C PRO A 176 -5.09 -15.94 3.92
N VAL A 177 -3.94 -16.63 3.83
CA VAL A 177 -2.74 -16.29 4.62
C VAL A 177 -2.27 -14.87 4.28
N ALA A 178 -2.33 -14.46 3.03
CA ALA A 178 -2.01 -13.11 2.60
C ALA A 178 -2.84 -12.05 3.36
N LEU A 179 -4.15 -12.29 3.56
CA LEU A 179 -5.03 -11.39 4.33
C LEU A 179 -4.60 -11.31 5.80
N LEU A 180 -4.22 -12.45 6.39
CA LEU A 180 -3.70 -12.47 7.77
C LEU A 180 -2.40 -11.68 7.89
N ILE A 181 -1.50 -11.77 6.91
CA ILE A 181 -0.26 -10.95 6.86
C ILE A 181 -0.61 -9.46 6.80
N PHE A 182 -1.55 -9.06 5.95
CA PHE A 182 -1.99 -7.66 5.86
C PHE A 182 -2.57 -7.16 7.19
N LEU A 183 -3.49 -7.90 7.80
CA LEU A 183 -4.09 -7.54 9.09
C LEU A 183 -3.05 -7.51 10.21
N ALA A 184 -2.11 -8.47 10.22
CA ALA A 184 -0.99 -8.50 11.16
C ALA A 184 -0.06 -7.30 11.01
N LEU A 185 0.03 -6.67 9.82
CA LEU A 185 0.76 -5.43 9.60
C LEU A 185 -0.04 -4.18 9.97
N CYS A 186 -1.36 -4.19 9.74
CA CYS A 186 -2.21 -3.04 10.10
C CYS A 186 -2.13 -2.69 11.58
N VAL A 187 -2.11 -3.69 12.46
CA VAL A 187 -2.08 -3.47 13.91
C VAL A 187 -0.79 -2.79 14.38
N PRO A 188 0.42 -3.33 14.11
CA PRO A 188 1.66 -2.68 14.55
C PRO A 188 1.87 -1.31 13.88
N ILE A 189 1.48 -1.11 12.62
CA ILE A 189 1.56 0.20 11.98
C ILE A 189 0.59 1.19 12.64
N ALA A 190 -0.64 0.77 12.96
CA ALA A 190 -1.58 1.62 13.69
C ALA A 190 -1.07 1.98 15.09
N VAL A 191 -0.48 1.02 15.81
CA VAL A 191 0.13 1.26 17.13
C VAL A 191 1.34 2.18 17.01
N LEU A 192 2.21 1.94 16.03
CA LEU A 192 3.39 2.77 15.77
C LEU A 192 2.98 4.21 15.47
N LEU A 193 2.01 4.43 14.60
CA LEU A 193 1.57 5.77 14.24
C LEU A 193 0.85 6.49 15.39
N ASN A 194 -0.01 5.80 16.15
CA ASN A 194 -0.87 6.45 17.14
C ASN A 194 -0.29 6.49 18.56
N LYS A 195 0.63 5.57 18.91
CA LYS A 195 1.10 5.41 20.29
C LYS A 195 2.61 5.55 20.45
N SER A 196 3.41 5.56 19.38
CA SER A 196 4.86 5.71 19.50
C SER A 196 5.33 7.16 19.38
N PRO A 197 6.46 7.52 20.01
CA PRO A 197 7.09 8.82 19.79
C PRO A 197 7.46 9.08 18.33
N PHE A 198 7.80 8.03 17.57
CA PHE A 198 8.12 8.13 16.17
C PHE A 198 6.88 8.51 15.34
N GLY A 199 5.73 7.86 15.58
CA GLY A 199 4.48 8.21 14.92
C GLY A 199 4.06 9.65 15.17
N HIS A 200 4.10 10.13 16.41
CA HIS A 200 3.80 11.52 16.74
C HIS A 200 4.71 12.51 15.97
N LYS A 201 6.01 12.20 15.87
CA LYS A 201 6.95 13.01 15.08
C LYS A 201 6.61 13.03 13.59
N ILE A 202 6.10 11.94 13.02
CA ILE A 202 5.63 11.88 11.63
C ILE A 202 4.46 12.87 11.42
N TYR A 203 3.45 12.84 12.29
CA TYR A 203 2.32 13.77 12.20
C TYR A 203 2.74 15.24 12.39
N MET A 204 3.62 15.52 13.34
CA MET A 204 4.18 16.86 13.54
C MET A 204 4.91 17.35 12.29
N LEU A 205 5.76 16.48 11.72
CA LEU A 205 6.53 16.79 10.52
C LEU A 205 5.63 17.13 9.34
N GLY A 206 4.58 16.31 9.09
CA GLY A 206 3.63 16.55 8.02
C GLY A 206 2.78 17.79 8.21
N SER A 207 2.47 18.16 9.45
CA SER A 207 1.73 19.39 9.74
C SER A 207 2.57 20.64 9.49
N SER A 208 3.83 20.66 9.91
CA SER A 208 4.78 21.73 9.65
C SER A 208 6.22 21.30 9.98
N GLU A 209 7.02 21.09 8.95
CA GLU A 209 8.44 20.74 9.13
C GLU A 209 9.19 21.83 9.92
N LYS A 210 8.93 23.12 9.61
CA LYS A 210 9.59 24.24 10.29
C LYS A 210 9.26 24.26 11.78
N ALA A 211 7.99 24.15 12.16
CA ALA A 211 7.57 24.14 13.56
C ALA A 211 8.14 22.93 14.30
N THR A 212 8.13 21.75 13.67
CA THR A 212 8.69 20.51 14.23
C THR A 212 10.18 20.64 14.52
N ARG A 213 10.92 21.26 13.61
CA ARG A 213 12.35 21.52 13.78
C ARG A 213 12.62 22.51 14.93
N TYR A 214 11.80 23.59 15.04
CA TYR A 214 11.92 24.55 16.14
C TYR A 214 11.58 23.92 17.49
N SER A 215 10.76 22.86 17.53
CA SER A 215 10.48 22.09 18.75
C SER A 215 11.61 21.12 19.14
N GLY A 216 12.79 21.20 18.49
CA GLY A 216 13.96 20.38 18.82
C GLY A 216 13.95 18.97 18.25
N VAL A 217 12.99 18.63 17.38
CA VAL A 217 12.93 17.32 16.74
C VAL A 217 13.90 17.27 15.55
N ASP A 218 14.72 16.22 15.49
CA ASP A 218 15.56 15.93 14.32
C ASP A 218 14.69 15.41 13.15
N THR A 219 14.22 16.35 12.31
CA THR A 219 13.35 16.06 11.18
C THR A 219 14.02 15.15 10.15
N ARG A 220 15.36 15.21 10.01
CA ARG A 220 16.13 14.39 9.08
C ARG A 220 16.06 12.91 9.43
N ARG A 221 16.24 12.57 10.72
CA ARG A 221 16.13 11.18 11.19
C ARG A 221 14.70 10.65 11.05
N VAL A 222 13.70 11.49 11.29
CA VAL A 222 12.29 11.11 11.12
C VAL A 222 12.01 10.79 9.64
N LEU A 223 12.40 11.66 8.70
CA LEU A 223 12.25 11.42 7.27
C LEU A 223 12.95 10.14 6.82
N LEU A 224 14.21 9.94 7.23
CA LEU A 224 14.96 8.73 6.90
C LEU A 224 14.21 7.48 7.37
N GLY A 225 13.71 7.47 8.61
CA GLY A 225 12.92 6.36 9.15
C GLY A 225 11.60 6.14 8.40
N VAL A 226 10.93 7.20 7.94
CA VAL A 226 9.69 7.12 7.15
C VAL A 226 9.94 6.38 5.82
N TYR A 227 10.98 6.75 5.07
CA TYR A 227 11.28 6.11 3.78
C TYR A 227 11.80 4.68 3.94
N VAL A 228 12.56 4.40 4.98
CA VAL A 228 12.98 3.02 5.33
C VAL A 228 11.76 2.16 5.68
N LEU A 229 10.84 2.66 6.50
CA LEU A 229 9.62 1.94 6.85
C LEU A 229 8.73 1.69 5.61
N SER A 230 8.54 2.71 4.76
CA SER A 230 7.79 2.60 3.51
C SER A 230 8.38 1.53 2.58
N SER A 231 9.70 1.54 2.37
CA SER A 231 10.37 0.53 1.53
C SER A 231 10.31 -0.87 2.14
N SER A 232 10.39 -0.99 3.47
CA SER A 232 10.24 -2.28 4.16
C SER A 232 8.82 -2.86 3.98
N LEU A 233 7.80 -2.03 4.05
CA LEU A 233 6.41 -2.44 3.75
C LEU A 233 6.26 -2.83 2.27
N ALA A 234 6.90 -2.11 1.35
CA ALA A 234 6.90 -2.46 -0.07
C ALA A 234 7.53 -3.85 -0.31
N MET A 235 8.58 -4.23 0.44
CA MET A 235 9.16 -5.58 0.39
C MET A 235 8.16 -6.66 0.87
N VAL A 236 7.42 -6.41 1.94
CA VAL A 236 6.41 -7.38 2.39
C VAL A 236 5.28 -7.52 1.37
N ALA A 237 4.86 -6.43 0.74
CA ALA A 237 3.92 -6.49 -0.39
C ALA A 237 4.49 -7.30 -1.56
N ALA A 238 5.77 -7.13 -1.87
CA ALA A 238 6.48 -7.89 -2.90
C ALA A 238 6.48 -9.39 -2.62
N LEU A 239 6.71 -9.79 -1.35
CA LEU A 239 6.66 -11.20 -0.93
C LEU A 239 5.27 -11.79 -1.14
N VAL A 240 4.21 -11.09 -0.74
CA VAL A 240 2.82 -11.54 -0.92
C VAL A 240 2.47 -11.62 -2.41
N MET A 241 2.85 -10.61 -3.20
CA MET A 241 2.55 -10.54 -4.63
C MET A 241 3.27 -11.64 -5.41
N MET A 242 4.59 -11.84 -5.19
CA MET A 242 5.34 -12.90 -5.85
C MET A 242 4.85 -14.30 -5.45
N ALA A 243 4.50 -14.49 -4.18
CA ALA A 243 3.95 -15.74 -3.68
C ALA A 243 2.60 -16.06 -4.33
N ARG A 244 1.74 -15.05 -4.51
CA ARG A 244 0.42 -15.22 -5.14
C ARG A 244 0.52 -15.53 -6.64
N PHE A 245 1.35 -14.80 -7.38
CA PHE A 245 1.52 -15.04 -8.82
C PHE A 245 2.46 -16.19 -9.14
N ASN A 246 3.14 -16.77 -8.14
CA ASN A 246 4.22 -17.74 -8.30
C ASN A 246 5.26 -17.28 -9.35
N SER A 247 5.46 -15.98 -9.42
CA SER A 247 6.36 -15.33 -10.37
C SER A 247 6.76 -13.93 -9.93
N ALA A 248 7.88 -13.43 -10.44
CA ALA A 248 8.36 -12.06 -10.24
C ALA A 248 8.73 -11.45 -11.59
N ASN A 249 8.38 -10.17 -11.76
CA ASN A 249 8.67 -9.40 -12.98
C ASN A 249 8.91 -7.92 -12.61
N ALA A 250 9.65 -7.22 -13.44
CA ALA A 250 10.00 -5.81 -13.25
C ALA A 250 8.80 -4.84 -13.38
N ALA A 251 7.69 -5.27 -13.98
CA ALA A 251 6.53 -4.43 -14.33
C ALA A 251 5.25 -4.79 -13.55
N TYR A 252 5.30 -5.71 -12.56
CA TYR A 252 4.11 -6.07 -11.82
C TYR A 252 3.61 -4.89 -10.96
N GLY A 253 2.29 -4.73 -10.94
CA GLY A 253 1.60 -3.76 -10.08
C GLY A 253 1.85 -2.28 -10.44
N GLU A 254 2.32 -1.93 -11.63
CA GLU A 254 2.55 -0.52 -12.02
C GLU A 254 1.29 0.34 -11.87
N SER A 255 0.12 -0.19 -12.19
CA SER A 255 -1.17 0.48 -12.01
C SER A 255 -1.54 0.71 -10.54
N TYR A 256 -0.96 -0.03 -9.60
CA TYR A 256 -1.27 0.10 -8.17
C TYR A 256 -0.75 1.41 -7.57
N LEU A 257 0.25 2.06 -8.18
CA LEU A 257 0.81 3.30 -7.64
C LEU A 257 -0.28 4.37 -7.45
N LEU A 258 -1.08 4.63 -8.48
CA LEU A 258 -2.17 5.60 -8.40
C LEU A 258 -3.29 5.15 -7.46
N VAL A 259 -3.59 3.85 -7.44
CA VAL A 259 -4.63 3.29 -6.57
C VAL A 259 -4.23 3.36 -5.10
N THR A 260 -2.94 3.21 -4.76
CA THR A 260 -2.46 3.36 -3.37
C THR A 260 -2.61 4.79 -2.86
N ILE A 261 -2.34 5.79 -3.72
CA ILE A 261 -2.58 7.21 -3.40
C ILE A 261 -4.08 7.45 -3.21
N LEU A 262 -4.91 6.96 -4.15
CA LEU A 262 -6.37 7.07 -4.05
C LEU A 262 -6.89 6.45 -2.75
N ALA A 263 -6.45 5.23 -2.43
CA ALA A 263 -6.86 4.54 -1.20
C ALA A 263 -6.50 5.33 0.05
N ALA A 264 -5.30 5.92 0.10
CA ALA A 264 -4.87 6.73 1.23
C ALA A 264 -5.71 8.02 1.36
N VAL A 265 -5.87 8.77 0.27
CA VAL A 265 -6.64 10.03 0.27
C VAL A 265 -8.12 9.78 0.55
N LEU A 266 -8.73 8.78 -0.10
CA LEU A 266 -10.11 8.37 0.16
C LEU A 266 -10.28 7.92 1.62
N GLY A 267 -9.27 7.25 2.19
CA GLY A 267 -9.20 6.86 3.61
C GLY A 267 -9.05 8.02 4.59
N GLY A 268 -8.98 9.27 4.10
CA GLY A 268 -8.86 10.48 4.91
C GLY A 268 -7.43 10.79 5.33
N VAL A 269 -6.44 10.31 4.59
CA VAL A 269 -5.05 10.76 4.70
C VAL A 269 -4.90 12.06 3.94
N ASP A 270 -4.39 13.10 4.59
CA ASP A 270 -4.14 14.38 3.93
C ASP A 270 -2.93 14.26 2.99
N PRO A 271 -3.08 14.60 1.69
CA PRO A 271 -1.97 14.58 0.74
C PRO A 271 -0.82 15.52 1.11
N PHE A 272 -1.10 16.56 1.89
CA PHE A 272 -0.11 17.53 2.36
C PHE A 272 0.54 17.14 3.70
N GLY A 273 0.06 16.06 4.33
CA GLY A 273 0.61 15.50 5.55
C GLY A 273 -0.12 15.89 6.83
N GLY A 274 0.34 15.32 7.94
CA GLY A 274 -0.13 15.65 9.29
C GLY A 274 -1.42 15.00 9.74
N PHE A 275 -2.24 14.43 8.84
CA PHE A 275 -3.53 13.82 9.18
C PHE A 275 -3.76 12.51 8.44
N GLY A 276 -4.36 11.54 9.13
CA GLY A 276 -4.75 10.25 8.56
C GLY A 276 -4.76 9.14 9.61
N LYS A 277 -5.51 8.08 9.35
CA LYS A 277 -5.62 6.91 10.25
C LYS A 277 -5.62 5.62 9.44
N VAL A 278 -4.95 4.58 9.94
CA VAL A 278 -4.92 3.24 9.32
C VAL A 278 -6.34 2.69 9.13
N GLY A 279 -7.26 2.90 10.09
CA GLY A 279 -8.63 2.43 9.97
C GLY A 279 -9.39 3.05 8.79
N GLY A 280 -9.15 4.34 8.48
CA GLY A 280 -9.72 4.98 7.30
C GLY A 280 -9.17 4.38 6.01
N LEU A 281 -7.85 4.14 5.93
CA LEU A 281 -7.22 3.47 4.80
C LEU A 281 -7.80 2.07 4.57
N VAL A 282 -7.95 1.26 5.61
CA VAL A 282 -8.52 -0.09 5.50
C VAL A 282 -9.96 -0.05 4.96
N MET A 283 -10.79 0.88 5.45
CA MET A 283 -12.16 1.06 4.94
C MET A 283 -12.18 1.48 3.47
N ALA A 284 -11.29 2.38 3.06
CA ALA A 284 -11.16 2.79 1.66
C ALA A 284 -10.71 1.61 0.78
N LEU A 285 -9.76 0.81 1.23
CA LEU A 285 -9.30 -0.39 0.51
C LEU A 285 -10.43 -1.42 0.31
N ILE A 286 -11.23 -1.67 1.33
CA ILE A 286 -12.40 -2.57 1.22
C ILE A 286 -13.39 -2.02 0.19
N LEU A 287 -13.68 -0.72 0.23
CA LEU A 287 -14.57 -0.07 -0.74
C LEU A 287 -14.03 -0.21 -2.17
N LEU A 288 -12.75 0.12 -2.39
CA LEU A 288 -12.11 -0.01 -3.69
C LEU A 288 -12.09 -1.45 -4.19
N GLN A 289 -11.88 -2.42 -3.30
CA GLN A 289 -11.90 -3.84 -3.64
C GLN A 289 -13.31 -4.31 -4.06
N VAL A 290 -14.35 -3.87 -3.36
CA VAL A 290 -15.75 -4.18 -3.73
C VAL A 290 -16.08 -3.61 -5.11
N ILE A 291 -15.71 -2.34 -5.38
CA ILE A 291 -15.93 -1.70 -6.68
C ILE A 291 -15.16 -2.44 -7.79
N SER A 292 -13.88 -2.75 -7.55
CA SER A 292 -13.03 -3.48 -8.52
C SER A 292 -13.61 -4.85 -8.87
N SER A 293 -14.06 -5.58 -7.83
CA SER A 293 -14.68 -6.90 -8.03
C SER A 293 -16.02 -6.83 -8.76
N ALA A 294 -16.83 -5.81 -8.47
CA ALA A 294 -18.07 -5.58 -9.18
C ALA A 294 -17.84 -5.26 -10.66
N PHE A 295 -16.85 -4.43 -10.99
CA PHE A 295 -16.48 -4.13 -12.39
C PHE A 295 -15.98 -5.37 -13.13
N ASN A 296 -15.20 -6.22 -12.45
CA ASN A 296 -14.76 -7.49 -13.00
C ASN A 296 -15.94 -8.44 -13.28
N LEU A 297 -16.91 -8.53 -12.36
CA LEU A 297 -18.12 -9.35 -12.52
C LEU A 297 -19.08 -8.79 -13.59
N LEU A 298 -18.99 -7.51 -13.91
CA LEU A 298 -19.72 -6.84 -15.01
C LEU A 298 -18.96 -6.87 -16.34
N ASP A 299 -17.84 -7.62 -16.41
CA ASP A 299 -16.98 -7.75 -17.59
C ASP A 299 -16.43 -6.42 -18.12
N PHE A 300 -16.22 -5.43 -17.23
CA PHE A 300 -15.55 -4.20 -17.62
C PHE A 300 -14.08 -4.46 -17.91
N SER A 301 -13.58 -3.86 -18.99
CA SER A 301 -12.17 -4.00 -19.33
C SER A 301 -11.26 -3.45 -18.22
N PRO A 302 -10.09 -4.08 -17.97
CA PRO A 302 -9.13 -3.58 -17.00
C PRO A 302 -8.70 -2.13 -17.25
N PHE A 303 -8.63 -1.73 -18.53
CA PHE A 303 -8.27 -0.36 -18.91
C PHE A 303 -9.33 0.68 -18.49
N LEU A 304 -10.62 0.31 -18.63
CA LEU A 304 -11.72 1.17 -18.15
C LEU A 304 -11.70 1.31 -16.65
N THR A 305 -11.40 0.23 -15.93
CA THR A 305 -11.25 0.26 -14.46
C THR A 305 -10.17 1.24 -14.03
N VAL A 306 -8.99 1.21 -14.68
CA VAL A 306 -7.90 2.17 -14.39
C VAL A 306 -8.31 3.61 -14.71
N ALA A 307 -9.04 3.84 -15.81
CA ALA A 307 -9.56 5.17 -16.16
C ALA A 307 -10.52 5.70 -15.09
N ILE A 308 -11.42 4.85 -14.57
CA ILE A 308 -12.35 5.20 -13.50
C ILE A 308 -11.60 5.57 -12.21
N TRP A 309 -10.53 4.85 -11.86
CA TRP A 309 -9.68 5.23 -10.72
C TRP A 309 -9.11 6.65 -10.87
N GLY A 310 -8.65 7.01 -12.07
CA GLY A 310 -8.18 8.37 -12.35
C GLY A 310 -9.27 9.44 -12.14
N VAL A 311 -10.48 9.19 -12.63
CA VAL A 311 -11.64 10.09 -12.42
C VAL A 311 -11.99 10.20 -10.94
N LEU A 312 -11.96 9.09 -10.21
CA LEU A 312 -12.23 9.08 -8.75
C LEU A 312 -11.18 9.89 -7.97
N ILE A 313 -9.89 9.80 -8.31
CA ILE A 313 -8.84 10.61 -7.67
C ILE A 313 -9.15 12.10 -7.84
N ILE A 314 -9.43 12.53 -9.07
CA ILE A 314 -9.75 13.93 -9.37
C ILE A 314 -11.03 14.35 -8.63
N GLY A 315 -12.07 13.53 -8.65
CA GLY A 315 -13.34 13.81 -8.00
C GLY A 315 -13.21 13.96 -6.48
N VAL A 316 -12.54 13.02 -5.81
CA VAL A 316 -12.35 13.04 -4.35
C VAL A 316 -11.52 14.24 -3.91
N THR A 317 -10.43 14.54 -4.62
CA THR A 317 -9.57 15.69 -4.30
C THR A 317 -10.29 17.02 -4.56
N ALA A 318 -11.02 17.16 -5.68
CA ALA A 318 -11.79 18.35 -5.99
C ALA A 318 -12.90 18.63 -4.96
N ILE A 319 -13.64 17.59 -4.57
CA ILE A 319 -14.68 17.70 -3.52
C ILE A 319 -14.04 18.10 -2.19
N GLY A 320 -12.89 17.52 -1.81
CA GLY A 320 -12.15 17.90 -0.61
C GLY A 320 -11.84 19.40 -0.57
N VAL A 321 -11.24 19.93 -1.63
CA VAL A 321 -10.88 21.36 -1.75
C VAL A 321 -12.12 22.25 -1.70
N VAL A 322 -13.22 21.89 -2.37
CA VAL A 322 -14.47 22.67 -2.35
C VAL A 322 -15.11 22.68 -0.96
N LEU A 323 -15.11 21.57 -0.22
CA LEU A 323 -15.63 21.50 1.13
C LEU A 323 -14.80 22.34 2.12
N GLU A 324 -13.47 22.31 2.00
CA GLU A 324 -12.58 23.17 2.79
C GLU A 324 -12.82 24.67 2.50
N SER A 325 -12.93 25.06 1.23
CA SER A 325 -13.19 26.46 0.85
C SER A 325 -14.53 26.99 1.37
N ARG A 326 -15.52 26.12 1.56
CA ARG A 326 -16.85 26.46 2.13
C ARG A 326 -16.91 26.40 3.67
N GLY A 327 -15.80 26.11 4.34
CA GLY A 327 -15.74 26.02 5.81
C GLY A 327 -16.57 24.89 6.43
N ILE A 328 -16.99 23.91 5.61
CA ILE A 328 -17.83 22.77 6.03
C ILE A 328 -16.97 21.67 6.64
N SER A 329 -15.72 21.55 6.21
CA SER A 329 -14.70 20.68 6.80
C SER A 329 -13.72 21.53 7.60
N ARG A 330 -13.94 21.68 8.90
CA ARG A 330 -12.89 22.12 9.84
C ARG A 330 -12.13 20.87 10.28
N ARG A 331 -10.85 20.88 10.02
CA ARG A 331 -9.83 19.92 10.54
C ARG A 331 -9.85 19.84 12.06
#